data_c4d1bc537af033fd928b927b03102cb5
#
_entry.id   c4d1bc537af033fd928b927b03102cb5
#
_cell.length_a   1.000
_cell.length_b   1.000
_cell.length_c   1.000
_cell.angle_alpha   90.00
_cell.angle_beta   90.00
_cell.angle_gamma   90.00
#
_symmetry.space_group_name_H-M   'P 1'
#
loop_
_entity.id
_entity.type
_entity.pdbx_description
1 polymer ?
#
loop_
_entity_poly.entity_id
_entity_poly.type
_entity_poly.pdbx_seq_one_letter_code
_entity_poly.pdbx_strand_id
1 'polypeptide(L)'
;EIEEIHAQTIDVLKRNRVFREGTIGGYVAAGIDGVKLFSSTKKSCPDCPSRKNGTGKTKYFHRSVVCMTVGKSPHVIFGQEMLKPRDGSEKDEGELTGAKRLIRHLKKRHGHFADVIMADALYLNAPFINTLKECGLETVIRLKDERRLLFQDAESMFQRDEGRKRSFRKGKKSIEV
;
A
#
# COMPACT_ATOMS: atom_id res chain seq x y z
N GLU A 1 17.36 12.58 -11.27
CA GLU A 1 18.65 12.32 -10.59
C GLU A 1 18.44 11.55 -9.29
N ILE A 2 17.66 12.07 -8.30
CA ILE A 2 17.40 11.38 -7.01
C ILE A 2 16.68 10.04 -7.23
N GLU A 3 15.68 9.99 -8.08
CA GLU A 3 14.95 8.77 -8.41
C GLU A 3 15.85 7.70 -9.05
N GLU A 4 16.81 8.12 -9.87
CA GLU A 4 17.74 7.19 -10.49
C GLU A 4 18.72 6.62 -9.47
N ILE A 5 19.27 7.44 -8.56
CA ILE A 5 20.11 6.98 -7.45
C ILE A 5 19.36 5.97 -6.56
N HIS A 6 18.10 6.28 -6.24
CA HIS A 6 17.25 5.39 -5.46
C HIS A 6 17.02 4.05 -6.18
N ALA A 7 16.73 4.08 -7.49
CA ALA A 7 16.53 2.89 -8.28
C ALA A 7 17.80 2.02 -8.36
N GLN A 8 18.96 2.65 -8.56
CA GLN A 8 20.25 1.96 -8.53
C GLN A 8 20.53 1.31 -7.17
N THR A 9 20.14 1.98 -6.07
CA THR A 9 20.27 1.40 -4.73
C THR A 9 19.44 0.11 -4.61
N ILE A 10 18.20 0.11 -5.10
CA ILE A 10 17.36 -1.10 -5.12
C ILE A 10 18.00 -2.21 -5.96
N ASP A 11 18.56 -1.88 -7.12
CA ASP A 11 19.24 -2.84 -7.99
C ASP A 11 20.47 -3.45 -7.30
N VAL A 12 21.22 -2.66 -6.52
CA VAL A 12 22.34 -3.17 -5.70
C VAL A 12 21.85 -4.12 -4.62
N LEU A 13 20.77 -3.78 -3.89
CA LEU A 13 20.17 -4.65 -2.87
C LEU A 13 19.70 -5.98 -3.47
N LYS A 14 19.06 -5.96 -4.63
CA LYS A 14 18.64 -7.17 -5.35
C LYS A 14 19.84 -8.03 -5.78
N ARG A 15 20.86 -7.43 -6.36
CA ARG A 15 22.09 -8.10 -6.79
C ARG A 15 22.81 -8.77 -5.62
N ASN A 16 22.84 -8.11 -4.47
CA ASN A 16 23.42 -8.64 -3.23
C ASN A 16 22.48 -9.62 -2.51
N ARG A 17 21.31 -9.94 -3.09
CA ARG A 17 20.35 -10.90 -2.55
C ARG A 17 19.92 -10.60 -1.11
N VAL A 18 19.77 -9.31 -0.77
CA VAL A 18 19.41 -8.87 0.59
C VAL A 18 18.10 -9.48 1.07
N PHE A 19 17.16 -9.73 0.15
CA PHE A 19 15.85 -10.32 0.45
C PHE A 19 15.76 -11.82 0.12
N ARG A 20 16.89 -12.54 0.02
CA ARG A 20 16.91 -13.97 -0.36
C ARG A 20 16.03 -14.85 0.55
N GLU A 21 15.99 -14.55 1.83
CA GLU A 21 15.18 -15.30 2.81
C GLU A 21 13.74 -14.78 2.94
N GLY A 22 13.37 -13.79 2.10
CA GLY A 22 12.13 -13.06 2.26
C GLY A 22 12.13 -12.15 3.49
N THR A 23 11.03 -11.44 3.69
CA THR A 23 10.84 -10.55 4.85
C THR A 23 9.77 -11.09 5.80
N ILE A 24 8.83 -11.91 5.30
CA ILE A 24 7.80 -12.61 6.09
C ILE A 24 7.62 -14.01 5.49
N GLY A 25 7.88 -15.06 6.28
CA GLY A 25 7.56 -16.44 5.91
C GLY A 25 8.21 -16.95 4.61
N GLY A 26 9.38 -16.41 4.24
CA GLY A 26 10.07 -16.74 2.99
C GLY A 26 9.67 -15.87 1.79
N TYR A 27 8.68 -14.99 1.94
CA TYR A 27 8.22 -14.07 0.89
C TYR A 27 8.76 -12.66 1.13
N VAL A 28 9.04 -11.94 0.05
CA VAL A 28 9.30 -10.49 0.10
C VAL A 28 7.96 -9.78 0.17
N ALA A 29 7.57 -9.38 1.38
CA ALA A 29 6.33 -8.65 1.61
C ALA A 29 6.59 -7.14 1.60
N ALA A 30 5.73 -6.38 0.89
CA ALA A 30 5.78 -4.93 0.86
C ALA A 30 4.43 -4.35 1.29
N GLY A 31 4.46 -3.32 2.12
CA GLY A 31 3.29 -2.53 2.49
C GLY A 31 3.10 -1.37 1.54
N ILE A 32 1.85 -1.07 1.19
CA ILE A 32 1.48 0.13 0.44
C ILE A 32 0.50 0.97 1.25
N ASP A 33 0.76 2.26 1.36
CA ASP A 33 -0.09 3.17 2.13
C ASP A 33 0.07 4.62 1.66
N GLY A 34 -0.95 5.43 1.95
CA GLY A 34 -0.95 6.87 1.69
C GLY A 34 -0.29 7.66 2.82
N VAL A 35 0.68 8.47 2.47
CA VAL A 35 1.41 9.32 3.41
C VAL A 35 1.15 10.79 3.14
N LYS A 36 0.86 11.53 4.20
CA LYS A 36 0.73 12.98 4.15
C LYS A 36 2.08 13.61 4.48
N LEU A 37 2.73 14.16 3.48
CA LEU A 37 4.07 14.74 3.60
C LEU A 37 4.04 16.14 4.21
N PHE A 38 3.03 16.94 3.85
CA PHE A 38 2.95 18.34 4.21
C PHE A 38 1.50 18.79 4.34
N SER A 39 1.24 19.76 5.22
CA SER A 39 -0.04 20.50 5.20
C SER A 39 0.11 21.88 5.81
N SER A 40 -0.52 22.91 5.21
CA SER A 40 -0.48 24.29 5.66
C SER A 40 -1.76 25.03 5.27
N THR A 41 -2.10 26.04 6.03
CA THR A 41 -3.13 27.04 5.68
C THR A 41 -2.52 28.34 5.17
N LYS A 42 -1.20 28.46 5.20
CA LYS A 42 -0.46 29.69 4.84
C LYS A 42 0.47 29.49 3.62
N LYS A 43 1.03 28.31 3.46
CA LYS A 43 1.99 28.00 2.40
C LYS A 43 1.34 27.05 1.37
N SER A 44 1.52 27.36 0.09
CA SER A 44 1.07 26.56 -1.04
C SER A 44 2.07 26.59 -2.18
N CYS A 45 2.00 25.63 -3.08
CA CYS A 45 2.66 25.63 -4.37
C CYS A 45 1.63 25.28 -5.46
N PRO A 46 1.94 25.42 -6.75
CA PRO A 46 1.02 25.09 -7.85
C PRO A 46 0.51 23.63 -7.80
N ASP A 47 1.35 22.71 -7.31
CA ASP A 47 1.03 21.27 -7.25
C ASP A 47 0.39 20.84 -5.91
N CYS A 48 -0.03 21.80 -5.07
CA CYS A 48 -0.71 21.47 -3.82
C CYS A 48 -2.18 21.15 -4.07
N PRO A 49 -2.65 19.92 -3.80
CA PRO A 49 -4.05 19.67 -3.53
C PRO A 49 -4.57 20.57 -2.40
N SER A 50 -5.83 20.96 -2.46
CA SER A 50 -6.41 21.83 -1.47
C SER A 50 -7.83 21.45 -1.11
N ARG A 51 -8.25 21.73 0.12
CA ARG A 51 -9.63 21.60 0.57
C ARG A 51 -9.98 22.68 1.59
N LYS A 52 -11.24 23.09 1.63
CA LYS A 52 -11.77 23.93 2.72
C LYS A 52 -11.91 23.08 3.99
N ASN A 53 -11.44 23.58 5.11
CA ASN A 53 -11.66 22.97 6.40
C ASN A 53 -13.04 23.39 6.97
N GLY A 54 -13.45 22.82 8.12
CA GLY A 54 -14.72 23.15 8.78
C GLY A 54 -14.87 24.62 9.21
N THR A 55 -13.77 25.39 9.25
CA THR A 55 -13.76 26.83 9.54
C THR A 55 -13.75 27.71 8.28
N GLY A 56 -13.94 27.10 7.08
CA GLY A 56 -13.94 27.81 5.80
C GLY A 56 -12.55 28.18 5.27
N LYS A 57 -11.47 27.94 6.02
CA LYS A 57 -10.09 28.22 5.58
C LYS A 57 -9.61 27.15 4.63
N THR A 58 -8.96 27.55 3.53
CA THR A 58 -8.31 26.60 2.59
C THR A 58 -7.07 26.00 3.25
N LYS A 59 -6.99 24.65 3.20
CA LYS A 59 -5.85 23.89 3.65
C LYS A 59 -5.18 23.25 2.42
N TYR A 60 -3.93 23.56 2.22
CA TYR A 60 -3.05 22.99 1.19
C TYR A 60 -2.29 21.82 1.76
N PHE A 61 -2.01 20.79 0.95
CA PHE A 61 -1.29 19.61 1.41
C PHE A 61 -0.58 18.90 0.28
N HIS A 62 0.44 18.11 0.61
CA HIS A 62 1.01 17.11 -0.27
C HIS A 62 0.78 15.72 0.31
N ARG A 63 0.39 14.82 -0.55
CA ARG A 63 0.21 13.41 -0.23
C ARG A 63 0.95 12.57 -1.26
N SER A 64 1.48 11.46 -0.83
CA SER A 64 2.04 10.44 -1.72
C SER A 64 1.54 9.07 -1.30
N VAL A 65 1.64 8.11 -2.20
CA VAL A 65 1.56 6.70 -1.88
C VAL A 65 2.97 6.16 -1.84
N VAL A 66 3.28 5.38 -0.82
CA VAL A 66 4.60 4.77 -0.60
C VAL A 66 4.47 3.27 -0.60
N CYS A 67 5.42 2.58 -1.24
CA CYS A 67 5.55 1.14 -1.18
C CYS A 67 6.91 0.79 -0.54
N MET A 68 6.90 0.03 0.56
CA MET A 68 8.12 -0.33 1.29
C MET A 68 8.06 -1.77 1.81
N THR A 69 9.22 -2.39 2.02
CA THR A 69 9.28 -3.71 2.64
C THR A 69 8.71 -3.69 4.05
N VAL A 70 8.05 -4.79 4.44
CA VAL A 70 7.54 -5.00 5.80
C VAL A 70 8.04 -6.35 6.33
N GLY A 71 8.08 -6.50 7.66
CA GLY A 71 8.55 -7.71 8.32
C GLY A 71 9.98 -7.57 8.84
N LYS A 72 10.89 -8.49 8.46
CA LYS A 72 12.30 -8.45 8.88
C LYS A 72 13.05 -7.32 8.20
N SER A 73 14.03 -6.73 8.91
CA SER A 73 14.97 -5.76 8.34
C SER A 73 15.83 -6.35 7.22
N PRO A 74 16.32 -5.49 6.29
CA PRO A 74 16.18 -4.03 6.26
C PRO A 74 14.84 -3.57 5.72
N HIS A 75 14.34 -2.43 6.22
CA HIS A 75 13.17 -1.76 5.66
C HIS A 75 13.60 -0.85 4.52
N VAL A 76 13.10 -1.11 3.33
CA VAL A 76 13.47 -0.41 2.10
C VAL A 76 12.22 0.14 1.44
N ILE A 77 12.21 1.43 1.14
CA ILE A 77 11.19 2.04 0.28
C ILE A 77 11.50 1.62 -1.15
N PHE A 78 10.60 0.91 -1.81
CA PHE A 78 10.73 0.58 -3.24
C PHE A 78 10.41 1.78 -4.13
N GLY A 79 9.51 2.64 -3.71
CA GLY A 79 9.17 3.86 -4.40
C GLY A 79 8.03 4.62 -3.74
N GLN A 80 7.84 5.82 -4.25
CA GLN A 80 6.73 6.69 -3.88
C GLN A 80 6.13 7.35 -5.12
N GLU A 81 4.87 7.72 -5.03
CA GLU A 81 4.13 8.40 -6.10
C GLU A 81 3.34 9.56 -5.53
N MET A 82 3.64 10.77 -5.99
CA MET A 82 2.92 11.97 -5.56
C MET A 82 1.50 11.98 -6.12
N LEU A 83 0.52 12.31 -5.28
CA LEU A 83 -0.85 12.50 -5.72
C LEU A 83 -0.99 13.87 -6.38
N LYS A 84 -1.60 13.88 -7.57
CA LYS A 84 -1.76 15.08 -8.40
C LYS A 84 -2.98 15.89 -7.95
N PRO A 85 -2.89 17.23 -7.96
CA PRO A 85 -4.07 18.06 -7.82
C PRO A 85 -4.88 18.00 -9.14
N ARG A 86 -6.20 17.94 -9.03
CA ARG A 86 -7.15 18.08 -10.16
C ARG A 86 -6.70 17.30 -11.40
N ASP A 87 -6.63 16.00 -11.31
CA ASP A 87 -6.16 15.07 -12.35
C ASP A 87 -7.11 15.03 -13.58
N GLY A 88 -7.36 16.19 -14.19
CA GLY A 88 -8.32 16.35 -15.29
C GLY A 88 -9.79 16.30 -14.86
N SER A 89 -10.07 16.24 -13.56
CA SER A 89 -11.40 16.24 -12.95
C SER A 89 -11.57 17.41 -11.96
N GLU A 90 -12.78 17.61 -11.45
CA GLU A 90 -13.04 18.59 -10.38
C GLU A 90 -12.41 18.20 -9.03
N LYS A 91 -11.97 16.96 -8.88
CA LYS A 91 -11.43 16.41 -7.63
C LYS A 91 -9.94 16.14 -7.74
N ASP A 92 -9.25 16.26 -6.61
CA ASP A 92 -7.87 15.82 -6.50
C ASP A 92 -7.75 14.30 -6.68
N GLU A 93 -6.60 13.83 -7.15
CA GLU A 93 -6.32 12.43 -7.36
C GLU A 93 -6.49 11.61 -6.07
N GLY A 94 -7.19 10.51 -6.19
CA GLY A 94 -7.39 9.56 -5.10
C GLY A 94 -6.17 8.64 -4.89
N GLU A 95 -5.99 8.20 -3.66
CA GLU A 95 -4.89 7.32 -3.23
C GLU A 95 -4.81 6.02 -4.03
N LEU A 96 -5.97 5.41 -4.34
CA LEU A 96 -6.03 4.19 -5.17
C LEU A 96 -5.50 4.39 -6.60
N THR A 97 -5.70 5.57 -7.18
CA THR A 97 -5.18 5.90 -8.53
C THR A 97 -3.66 6.03 -8.49
N GLY A 98 -3.12 6.76 -7.51
CA GLY A 98 -1.69 6.88 -7.29
C GLY A 98 -1.03 5.52 -7.01
N ALA A 99 -1.68 4.68 -6.20
CA ALA A 99 -1.19 3.34 -5.88
C ALA A 99 -1.07 2.44 -7.12
N LYS A 100 -2.10 2.42 -7.98
CA LYS A 100 -2.04 1.64 -9.23
C LYS A 100 -0.92 2.13 -10.16
N ARG A 101 -0.70 3.44 -10.23
CA ARG A 101 0.40 4.03 -11.00
C ARG A 101 1.75 3.63 -10.41
N LEU A 102 1.93 3.72 -9.09
CA LEU A 102 3.14 3.30 -8.40
C LEU A 102 3.47 1.84 -8.66
N ILE A 103 2.52 0.91 -8.48
CA ILE A 103 2.73 -0.52 -8.69
C ILE A 103 3.20 -0.83 -10.12
N ARG A 104 2.55 -0.23 -11.12
CA ARG A 104 2.96 -0.41 -12.54
C ARG A 104 4.35 0.16 -12.80
N HIS A 105 4.67 1.30 -12.20
CA HIS A 105 5.99 1.92 -12.30
C HIS A 105 7.08 1.03 -11.67
N LEU A 106 6.85 0.53 -10.45
CA LEU A 106 7.77 -0.39 -9.78
C LEU A 106 7.97 -1.68 -10.57
N LYS A 107 6.89 -2.26 -11.10
CA LYS A 107 6.98 -3.45 -11.96
C LYS A 107 7.80 -3.21 -13.22
N LYS A 108 7.58 -2.08 -13.89
CA LYS A 108 8.34 -1.69 -15.09
C LYS A 108 9.81 -1.44 -14.79
N ARG A 109 10.12 -0.79 -13.67
CA ARG A 109 11.49 -0.38 -13.33
C ARG A 109 12.32 -1.51 -12.72
N HIS A 110 11.72 -2.31 -11.84
CA HIS A 110 12.43 -3.30 -11.03
C HIS A 110 12.07 -4.75 -11.37
N GLY A 111 11.10 -4.99 -12.26
CA GLY A 111 10.62 -6.33 -12.55
C GLY A 111 9.93 -6.95 -11.32
N HIS A 112 10.44 -8.07 -10.84
CA HIS A 112 9.97 -8.68 -9.59
C HIS A 112 10.64 -7.96 -8.40
N PHE A 113 9.88 -7.20 -7.64
CA PHE A 113 10.38 -6.42 -6.49
C PHE A 113 9.78 -6.90 -5.15
N ALA A 114 8.63 -7.56 -5.19
CA ALA A 114 7.96 -8.15 -4.04
C ALA A 114 7.14 -9.37 -4.48
N ASP A 115 6.83 -10.26 -3.56
CA ASP A 115 5.92 -11.39 -3.76
C ASP A 115 4.49 -11.02 -3.36
N VAL A 116 4.35 -10.29 -2.24
CA VAL A 116 3.07 -9.98 -1.61
C VAL A 116 2.96 -8.50 -1.30
N ILE A 117 1.87 -7.88 -1.69
CA ILE A 117 1.51 -6.50 -1.30
C ILE A 117 0.50 -6.54 -0.16
N MET A 118 0.86 -5.90 0.94
CA MET A 118 0.00 -5.73 2.12
C MET A 118 -0.59 -4.32 2.14
N ALA A 119 -1.89 -4.22 2.35
CA ALA A 119 -2.58 -2.93 2.37
C ALA A 119 -3.75 -2.91 3.38
N ASP A 120 -4.22 -1.71 3.71
CA ASP A 120 -5.39 -1.54 4.56
C ASP A 120 -6.72 -1.71 3.78
N ALA A 121 -7.84 -1.56 4.48
CA ALA A 121 -9.18 -1.77 3.92
C ALA A 121 -9.58 -0.77 2.82
N LEU A 122 -8.90 0.38 2.70
CA LEU A 122 -9.11 1.34 1.61
C LEU A 122 -8.79 0.71 0.26
N TYR A 123 -7.77 -0.15 0.24
CA TYR A 123 -7.27 -0.83 -0.96
C TYR A 123 -8.07 -2.08 -1.34
N LEU A 124 -9.07 -2.47 -0.56
CA LEU A 124 -9.98 -3.57 -0.90
C LEU A 124 -10.94 -3.14 -2.02
N ASN A 125 -10.41 -3.09 -3.22
CA ASN A 125 -11.05 -2.58 -4.42
C ASN A 125 -10.64 -3.43 -5.62
N ALA A 126 -11.62 -3.94 -6.37
CA ALA A 126 -11.37 -4.85 -7.48
C ALA A 126 -10.39 -4.30 -8.53
N PRO A 127 -10.48 -3.04 -8.99
CA PRO A 127 -9.51 -2.45 -9.92
C PRO A 127 -8.07 -2.42 -9.38
N PHE A 128 -7.86 -2.24 -8.07
CA PHE A 128 -6.54 -2.29 -7.47
C PHE A 128 -6.00 -3.72 -7.42
N ILE A 129 -6.83 -4.67 -6.95
CA ILE A 129 -6.47 -6.10 -6.88
C ILE A 129 -6.14 -6.63 -8.28
N ASN A 130 -6.91 -6.27 -9.31
CA ASN A 130 -6.62 -6.66 -10.69
C ASN A 130 -5.28 -6.10 -11.16
N THR A 131 -4.96 -4.84 -10.81
CA THR A 131 -3.63 -4.26 -11.13
C THR A 131 -2.49 -5.05 -10.49
N LEU A 132 -2.65 -5.52 -9.25
CA LEU A 132 -1.64 -6.35 -8.59
C LEU A 132 -1.48 -7.70 -9.31
N LYS A 133 -2.58 -8.37 -9.65
CA LYS A 133 -2.58 -9.62 -10.41
C LYS A 133 -1.90 -9.48 -11.78
N GLU A 134 -2.23 -8.42 -12.54
CA GLU A 134 -1.59 -8.08 -13.81
C GLU A 134 -0.07 -7.91 -13.67
N CYS A 135 0.39 -7.41 -12.53
CA CYS A 135 1.80 -7.27 -12.20
C CYS A 135 2.44 -8.55 -11.61
N GLY A 136 1.70 -9.64 -11.46
CA GLY A 136 2.19 -10.89 -10.88
C GLY A 136 2.51 -10.77 -9.39
N LEU A 137 1.69 -10.02 -8.65
CA LEU A 137 1.82 -9.78 -7.21
C LEU A 137 0.63 -10.39 -6.49
N GLU A 138 0.89 -11.15 -5.44
CA GLU A 138 -0.13 -11.58 -4.50
C GLU A 138 -0.52 -10.44 -3.55
N THR A 139 -1.66 -10.56 -2.86
CA THR A 139 -2.12 -9.48 -1.98
C THR A 139 -2.76 -9.99 -0.70
N VAL A 140 -2.46 -9.28 0.39
CA VAL A 140 -3.11 -9.43 1.69
C VAL A 140 -3.68 -8.07 2.08
N ILE A 141 -5.00 -7.93 2.01
CA ILE A 141 -5.70 -6.68 2.33
C ILE A 141 -6.62 -6.91 3.52
N ARG A 142 -6.53 -6.01 4.51
CA ARG A 142 -7.38 -6.08 5.69
C ARG A 142 -8.85 -5.86 5.32
N LEU A 143 -9.71 -6.80 5.67
CA LEU A 143 -11.16 -6.63 5.64
C LEU A 143 -11.61 -5.99 6.96
N LYS A 144 -12.25 -4.82 6.92
CA LYS A 144 -12.55 -4.02 8.11
C LYS A 144 -14.02 -3.63 8.24
N ASP A 145 -14.77 -3.61 7.15
CA ASP A 145 -16.15 -3.14 7.14
C ASP A 145 -17.12 -4.32 7.24
N GLU A 146 -17.70 -4.53 8.43
CA GLU A 146 -18.65 -5.59 8.75
C GLU A 146 -19.94 -5.53 7.91
N ARG A 147 -20.26 -4.39 7.33
CA ARG A 147 -21.43 -4.20 6.45
C ARG A 147 -21.21 -4.70 5.03
N ARG A 148 -19.98 -5.01 4.64
CA ARG A 148 -19.69 -5.54 3.31
C ARG A 148 -20.10 -6.99 3.22
N LEU A 149 -20.80 -7.37 2.14
CA LEU A 149 -21.18 -8.76 1.87
C LEU A 149 -19.99 -9.71 1.96
N LEU A 150 -18.84 -9.31 1.43
CA LEU A 150 -17.62 -10.10 1.51
C LEU A 150 -17.20 -10.42 2.96
N PHE A 151 -17.42 -9.50 3.90
CA PHE A 151 -17.13 -9.75 5.32
C PHE A 151 -18.12 -10.76 5.89
N GLN A 152 -19.41 -10.59 5.60
CA GLN A 152 -20.47 -11.49 6.07
C GLN A 152 -20.31 -12.90 5.51
N ASP A 153 -19.94 -13.01 4.23
CA ASP A 153 -19.65 -14.29 3.59
C ASP A 153 -18.44 -14.97 4.24
N ALA A 154 -17.34 -14.22 4.47
CA ALA A 154 -16.15 -14.74 5.13
C ALA A 154 -16.44 -15.19 6.57
N GLU A 155 -17.21 -14.41 7.34
CA GLU A 155 -17.63 -14.76 8.70
C GLU A 155 -18.49 -16.04 8.70
N SER A 156 -19.47 -16.13 7.78
CA SER A 156 -20.31 -17.30 7.63
C SER A 156 -19.52 -18.56 7.26
N MET A 157 -18.52 -18.44 6.40
CA MET A 157 -17.61 -19.54 6.05
C MET A 157 -16.75 -19.95 7.24
N PHE A 158 -16.20 -18.99 7.97
CA PHE A 158 -15.38 -19.24 9.15
C PHE A 158 -16.18 -19.93 10.26
N GLN A 159 -17.45 -19.57 10.45
CA GLN A 159 -18.33 -20.21 11.43
C GLN A 159 -18.69 -21.65 11.06
N ARG A 160 -18.79 -21.97 9.77
CA ARG A 160 -19.19 -23.31 9.29
C ARG A 160 -18.04 -24.31 9.20
N ASP A 161 -16.83 -23.86 9.02
CA ASP A 161 -15.66 -24.70 8.71
C ASP A 161 -14.67 -24.77 9.89
N GLU A 162 -15.07 -25.51 10.94
CA GLU A 162 -14.23 -25.69 12.14
C GLU A 162 -12.91 -26.41 11.84
N GLY A 163 -12.84 -27.24 10.82
CA GLY A 163 -11.64 -27.99 10.46
C GLY A 163 -10.49 -27.15 9.92
N ARG A 164 -10.76 -25.90 9.52
CA ARG A 164 -9.75 -24.97 9.02
C ARG A 164 -9.26 -23.95 10.03
N LYS A 165 -9.88 -23.94 11.22
CA LYS A 165 -9.49 -23.01 12.29
C LYS A 165 -8.17 -23.44 12.94
N ARG A 166 -7.29 -22.48 13.15
CA ARG A 166 -6.03 -22.68 13.88
C ARG A 166 -5.90 -21.66 15.00
N SER A 167 -5.58 -22.15 16.18
CA SER A 167 -5.33 -21.29 17.34
C SER A 167 -3.84 -21.15 17.59
N PHE A 168 -3.37 -19.93 17.86
CA PHE A 168 -2.01 -19.70 18.31
C PHE A 168 -1.97 -18.64 19.40
N ARG A 169 -0.92 -18.67 20.23
CA ARG A 169 -0.72 -17.68 21.29
C ARG A 169 0.20 -16.56 20.84
N LYS A 170 -0.24 -15.31 21.05
CA LYS A 170 0.59 -14.11 20.92
C LYS A 170 0.61 -13.37 22.26
N GLY A 171 1.66 -13.59 23.05
CA GLY A 171 1.73 -13.12 24.43
C GLY A 171 0.66 -13.76 25.31
N LYS A 172 -0.17 -12.94 25.97
CA LYS A 172 -1.29 -13.39 26.80
C LYS A 172 -2.59 -13.65 26.03
N LYS A 173 -2.64 -13.36 24.72
CA LYS A 173 -3.84 -13.50 23.89
C LYS A 173 -3.79 -14.81 23.09
N SER A 174 -4.89 -15.54 23.09
CA SER A 174 -5.16 -16.61 22.12
C SER A 174 -5.81 -15.97 20.88
N ILE A 175 -5.32 -16.32 19.71
CA ILE A 175 -5.83 -15.84 18.41
C ILE A 175 -6.27 -17.08 17.65
N GLU A 176 -7.49 -17.07 17.13
CA GLU A 176 -8.03 -18.09 16.24
C GLU A 176 -8.09 -17.51 14.82
N VAL A 177 -7.65 -18.29 13.84
CA VAL A 177 -7.65 -17.94 12.41
C VAL A 177 -8.10 -19.14 11.58
#